data_599427f0683f41231fe7e5e421f4c0a1
#
_entry.id   599427f0683f41231fe7e5e421f4c0a1
#
_cell.length_a   1.000
_cell.length_b   1.000
_cell.length_c   1.000
_cell.angle_alpha   90.00
_cell.angle_beta   90.00
_cell.angle_gamma   90.00
#
_symmetry.space_group_name_H-M   'P 1'
#
loop_
_entity.id
_entity.type
_entity.pdbx_description
1 polymer ?
#
loop_
_entity_poly.entity_id
_entity_poly.type
_entity_poly.pdbx_seq_one_letter_code
_entity_poly.pdbx_strand_id
1 'polypeptide(L)'
;LRLRIDDLGRVVIPKEIRRTLRLREGTPLEIFTDREGEIILKKYSPMMELTSFAVQYAEAMAQSTGLFVCITDRDQVIAVAGGAKKDLLQRNISRQLEQAINERSTVIAAREDKAFIQLVDEELEGISAQVVAPIICEGDAIGAVALMSREPRAKFGDAEMKLASTAAGFLGRQMEG
;
A
#
# COMPACT_ATOMS: atom_id res chain seq x y z
N LEU A 1 -12.01 -10.47 -26.46
CA LEU A 1 -12.23 -9.04 -26.64
C LEU A 1 -11.32 -8.51 -27.75
N ARG A 2 -11.86 -7.79 -28.72
CA ARG A 2 -11.08 -7.19 -29.82
C ARG A 2 -11.10 -5.67 -29.67
N LEU A 3 -9.93 -5.04 -29.73
CA LEU A 3 -9.75 -3.61 -29.68
C LEU A 3 -9.24 -3.10 -31.02
N ARG A 4 -9.41 -1.81 -31.27
CA ARG A 4 -8.89 -1.12 -32.45
C ARG A 4 -7.99 0.03 -32.03
N ILE A 5 -6.93 0.24 -32.77
CA ILE A 5 -6.08 1.41 -32.64
C ILE A 5 -6.75 2.57 -33.40
N ASP A 6 -6.82 3.74 -32.80
CA ASP A 6 -7.35 4.94 -33.46
C ASP A 6 -6.29 5.62 -34.36
N ASP A 7 -6.69 6.72 -34.99
CA ASP A 7 -5.80 7.50 -35.88
C ASP A 7 -4.61 8.15 -35.19
N LEU A 8 -4.63 8.26 -33.86
CA LEU A 8 -3.53 8.76 -33.04
C LEU A 8 -2.70 7.64 -32.38
N GLY A 9 -2.94 6.38 -32.76
CA GLY A 9 -2.22 5.25 -32.21
C GLY A 9 -2.67 4.84 -30.79
N ARG A 10 -3.85 5.26 -30.34
CA ARG A 10 -4.35 4.97 -29.00
C ARG A 10 -5.24 3.74 -28.99
N VAL A 11 -5.20 3.03 -27.87
CA VAL A 11 -6.09 1.91 -27.55
C VAL A 11 -6.79 2.22 -26.23
N VAL A 12 -8.11 2.04 -26.20
CA VAL A 12 -8.88 2.22 -24.97
C VAL A 12 -8.91 0.90 -24.19
N ILE A 13 -8.47 0.93 -22.94
CA ILE A 13 -8.60 -0.21 -22.04
C ILE A 13 -10.05 -0.25 -21.53
N PRO A 14 -10.79 -1.35 -21.77
CA PRO A 14 -12.19 -1.45 -21.37
C PRO A 14 -12.40 -1.28 -19.87
N LYS A 15 -13.55 -0.73 -19.50
CA LYS A 15 -13.92 -0.46 -18.11
C LYS A 15 -13.84 -1.70 -17.22
N GLU A 16 -14.24 -2.87 -17.73
CA GLU A 16 -14.20 -4.13 -17.00
C GLU A 16 -12.76 -4.52 -16.64
N ILE A 17 -11.84 -4.38 -17.59
CA ILE A 17 -10.41 -4.65 -17.35
C ILE A 17 -9.84 -3.64 -16.37
N ARG A 18 -10.13 -2.35 -16.54
CA ARG A 18 -9.68 -1.31 -15.62
C ARG A 18 -10.16 -1.57 -14.18
N ARG A 19 -11.41 -2.00 -14.04
CA ARG A 19 -12.00 -2.36 -12.75
C ARG A 19 -11.31 -3.57 -12.13
N THR A 20 -11.16 -4.65 -12.90
CA THR A 20 -10.55 -5.91 -12.44
C THR A 20 -9.09 -5.71 -12.02
N LEU A 21 -8.33 -4.96 -12.80
CA LEU A 21 -6.92 -4.68 -12.54
C LEU A 21 -6.68 -3.41 -11.71
N ARG A 22 -7.75 -2.75 -11.27
CA ARG A 22 -7.69 -1.50 -10.49
C ARG A 22 -6.86 -0.42 -11.18
N LEU A 23 -7.06 -0.28 -12.48
CA LEU A 23 -6.42 0.78 -13.27
C LEU A 23 -7.23 2.07 -13.15
N ARG A 24 -6.58 3.15 -12.74
CA ARG A 24 -7.16 4.48 -12.59
C ARG A 24 -6.50 5.46 -13.54
N GLU A 25 -7.10 6.61 -13.70
CA GLU A 25 -6.44 7.73 -14.38
C GLU A 25 -5.09 8.01 -13.70
N GLY A 26 -4.04 8.11 -14.50
CA GLY A 26 -2.68 8.32 -14.01
C GLY A 26 -1.95 7.07 -13.54
N THR A 27 -2.59 5.91 -13.51
CA THR A 27 -1.90 4.65 -13.16
C THR A 27 -0.79 4.38 -14.17
N PRO A 28 0.49 4.28 -13.73
CA PRO A 28 1.58 3.98 -14.64
C PRO A 28 1.52 2.53 -15.11
N LEU A 29 1.74 2.35 -16.40
CA LEU A 29 1.82 1.04 -17.03
C LEU A 29 3.17 0.91 -17.74
N GLU A 30 3.76 -0.29 -17.66
CA GLU A 30 4.89 -0.67 -18.50
C GLU A 30 4.39 -1.41 -19.72
N ILE A 31 4.98 -1.11 -20.88
CA ILE A 31 4.65 -1.75 -22.14
C ILE A 31 5.82 -2.62 -22.61
N PHE A 32 5.53 -3.85 -22.95
CA PHE A 32 6.49 -4.81 -23.49
C PHE A 32 5.98 -5.35 -24.82
N THR A 33 6.90 -5.72 -25.69
CA THR A 33 6.59 -6.43 -26.93
C THR A 33 7.41 -7.70 -26.98
N ASP A 34 6.87 -8.75 -27.57
CA ASP A 34 7.60 -9.99 -27.81
C ASP A 34 7.79 -10.26 -29.32
N ARG A 35 8.46 -11.36 -29.63
CA ARG A 35 8.73 -11.74 -31.03
C ARG A 35 7.51 -12.33 -31.74
N GLU A 36 6.50 -12.70 -31.00
CA GLU A 36 5.25 -13.30 -31.55
C GLU A 36 4.22 -12.22 -31.92
N GLY A 37 4.56 -10.94 -31.68
CA GLY A 37 3.69 -9.82 -32.02
C GLY A 37 2.70 -9.45 -30.92
N GLU A 38 2.95 -9.87 -29.71
CA GLU A 38 2.15 -9.48 -28.55
C GLU A 38 2.58 -8.11 -28.03
N ILE A 39 1.60 -7.33 -27.58
CA ILE A 39 1.79 -6.10 -26.80
C ILE A 39 1.26 -6.38 -25.39
N ILE A 40 2.14 -6.34 -24.43
CA ILE A 40 1.84 -6.66 -23.03
C ILE A 40 1.90 -5.38 -22.21
N LEU A 41 0.81 -5.05 -21.54
CA LEU A 41 0.75 -3.95 -20.57
C LEU A 41 0.79 -4.54 -19.17
N LYS A 42 1.74 -4.09 -18.36
CA LYS A 42 1.84 -4.46 -16.95
C LYS A 42 1.65 -3.24 -16.08
N LYS A 43 0.88 -3.40 -15.00
CA LYS A 43 0.75 -2.37 -14.00
C LYS A 43 2.09 -2.19 -13.29
N TYR A 44 2.57 -0.96 -13.27
CA TYR A 44 3.80 -0.61 -12.58
C TYR A 44 3.48 -0.09 -11.17
N SER A 45 4.15 -0.64 -10.18
CA SER A 45 4.15 -0.12 -8.81
C SER A 45 5.58 0.13 -8.38
N PRO A 46 5.94 1.37 -8.07
CA PRO A 46 7.28 1.68 -7.56
C PRO A 46 7.67 0.83 -6.35
N MET A 47 6.71 0.53 -5.48
CA MET A 47 6.97 -0.26 -4.26
C MET A 47 7.32 -1.73 -4.54
N MET A 48 6.97 -2.27 -5.71
CA MET A 48 7.34 -3.65 -6.08
C MET A 48 8.86 -3.82 -6.21
N GLU A 49 9.57 -2.80 -6.67
CA GLU A 49 11.03 -2.83 -6.78
C GLU A 49 11.71 -2.89 -5.41
N LEU A 50 11.04 -2.39 -4.37
CA LEU A 50 11.54 -2.37 -3.01
C LEU A 50 10.93 -3.44 -2.10
N THR A 51 10.17 -4.40 -2.63
CA THR A 51 9.44 -5.38 -1.79
C THR A 51 10.38 -6.10 -0.82
N SER A 52 11.51 -6.60 -1.28
CA SER A 52 12.47 -7.30 -0.43
C SER A 52 13.05 -6.38 0.65
N PHE A 53 13.31 -5.12 0.32
CA PHE A 53 13.78 -4.12 1.25
C PHE A 53 12.69 -3.73 2.27
N ALA A 54 11.45 -3.56 1.79
CA ALA A 54 10.29 -3.28 2.65
C ALA A 54 10.04 -4.40 3.66
N VAL A 55 10.19 -5.66 3.24
CA VAL A 55 10.08 -6.83 4.13
C VAL A 55 11.12 -6.77 5.24
N GLN A 56 12.40 -6.55 4.90
CA GLN A 56 13.47 -6.45 5.89
C GLN A 56 13.25 -5.29 6.87
N TYR A 57 12.80 -4.16 6.36
CA TYR A 57 12.49 -2.99 7.18
C TYR A 57 11.33 -3.26 8.14
N ALA A 58 10.26 -3.87 7.63
CA ALA A 58 9.11 -4.26 8.46
C ALA A 58 9.51 -5.24 9.57
N GLU A 59 10.34 -6.23 9.25
CA GLU A 59 10.85 -7.19 10.24
C GLU A 59 11.69 -6.51 11.31
N ALA A 60 12.59 -5.61 10.94
CA ALA A 60 13.41 -4.86 11.88
C ALA A 60 12.55 -3.99 12.80
N MET A 61 11.55 -3.30 12.28
CA MET A 61 10.63 -2.50 13.08
C MET A 61 9.79 -3.36 14.03
N ALA A 62 9.24 -4.47 13.56
CA ALA A 62 8.46 -5.37 14.40
C ALA A 62 9.31 -5.94 15.54
N GLN A 63 10.55 -6.33 15.26
CA GLN A 63 11.47 -6.85 16.25
C GLN A 63 11.84 -5.83 17.33
N SER A 64 12.08 -4.58 16.94
CA SER A 64 12.47 -3.54 17.88
C SER A 64 11.32 -2.96 18.69
N THR A 65 10.10 -2.95 18.16
CA THR A 65 8.92 -2.34 18.78
C THR A 65 7.96 -3.32 19.42
N GLY A 66 7.98 -4.59 18.99
CA GLY A 66 6.96 -5.59 19.39
C GLY A 66 5.59 -5.37 18.73
N LEU A 67 5.51 -4.44 17.77
CA LEU A 67 4.27 -4.12 17.07
C LEU A 67 4.12 -4.95 15.78
N PHE A 68 2.90 -5.02 15.26
CA PHE A 68 2.66 -5.47 13.90
C PHE A 68 3.00 -4.35 12.93
N VAL A 69 3.69 -4.70 11.86
CA VAL A 69 4.06 -3.76 10.81
C VAL A 69 3.48 -4.24 9.49
N CYS A 70 2.81 -3.36 8.78
CA CYS A 70 2.24 -3.62 7.47
C CYS A 70 2.65 -2.49 6.52
N ILE A 71 3.22 -2.85 5.39
CA ILE A 71 3.59 -1.88 4.35
C ILE A 71 2.81 -2.22 3.10
N THR A 72 2.21 -1.21 2.48
CA THR A 72 1.40 -1.37 1.29
C THR A 72 1.89 -0.49 0.15
N ASP A 73 1.61 -0.90 -1.07
CA ASP A 73 1.55 0.01 -2.21
C ASP A 73 0.12 0.59 -2.31
N ARG A 74 -0.26 1.15 -3.45
CA ARG A 74 -1.61 1.71 -3.64
C ARG A 74 -2.70 0.67 -3.82
N ASP A 75 -2.35 -0.60 -3.94
CA ASP A 75 -3.29 -1.65 -4.30
C ASP A 75 -3.32 -2.82 -3.33
N GLN A 76 -2.16 -3.19 -2.80
CA GLN A 76 -2.03 -4.39 -1.99
C GLN A 76 -0.99 -4.25 -0.89
N VAL A 77 -1.08 -5.15 0.07
CA VAL A 77 -0.09 -5.31 1.13
C VAL A 77 1.14 -6.01 0.56
N ILE A 78 2.31 -5.40 0.70
CA ILE A 78 3.59 -5.91 0.15
C ILE A 78 4.54 -6.45 1.20
N ALA A 79 4.42 -6.03 2.45
CA ALA A 79 5.25 -6.52 3.55
C ALA A 79 4.46 -6.56 4.85
N VAL A 80 4.64 -7.61 5.63
CA VAL A 80 4.03 -7.79 6.95
C VAL A 80 5.05 -8.42 7.89
N ALA A 81 5.15 -7.89 9.11
CA ALA A 81 5.98 -8.45 10.16
C ALA A 81 5.30 -8.32 11.54
N GLY A 82 5.71 -9.15 12.49
CA GLY A 82 5.19 -9.12 13.86
C GLY A 82 3.92 -9.95 14.07
N GLY A 83 3.34 -10.49 13.03
CA GLY A 83 2.13 -11.31 13.07
C GLY A 83 1.17 -11.03 11.90
N ALA A 84 0.09 -11.78 11.81
CA ALA A 84 -0.97 -11.62 10.80
C ALA A 84 -0.52 -11.70 9.33
N LYS A 85 0.67 -12.26 9.05
CA LYS A 85 1.22 -12.33 7.69
C LYS A 85 0.29 -13.08 6.72
N LYS A 86 -0.28 -14.20 7.16
CA LYS A 86 -1.21 -15.00 6.35
C LYS A 86 -2.49 -14.27 6.01
N ASP A 87 -2.94 -13.39 6.90
CA ASP A 87 -4.20 -12.68 6.77
C ASP A 87 -4.07 -11.39 5.95
N LEU A 88 -2.86 -10.85 5.85
CA LEU A 88 -2.62 -9.54 5.24
C LEU A 88 -1.81 -9.59 3.95
N LEU A 89 -0.78 -10.43 3.87
CA LEU A 89 0.16 -10.37 2.75
C LEU A 89 -0.55 -10.62 1.41
N GLN A 90 -0.27 -9.75 0.43
CA GLN A 90 -0.85 -9.75 -0.92
C GLN A 90 -2.36 -9.49 -0.96
N ARG A 91 -3.00 -9.17 0.15
CA ARG A 91 -4.40 -8.74 0.15
C ARG A 91 -4.52 -7.35 -0.43
N ASN A 92 -5.64 -7.12 -1.10
CA ASN A 92 -5.98 -5.78 -1.59
C ASN A 92 -6.28 -4.86 -0.41
N ILE A 93 -5.81 -3.62 -0.51
CA ILE A 93 -6.12 -2.62 0.49
C ILE A 93 -7.61 -2.25 0.45
N SER A 94 -8.15 -1.84 1.60
CA SER A 94 -9.52 -1.37 1.71
C SER A 94 -9.72 0.00 1.05
N ARG A 95 -10.97 0.36 0.81
CA ARG A 95 -11.32 1.72 0.37
C ARG A 95 -10.93 2.80 1.38
N GLN A 96 -11.04 2.49 2.67
CA GLN A 96 -10.66 3.40 3.74
C GLN A 96 -9.16 3.73 3.69
N LEU A 97 -8.33 2.70 3.51
CA LEU A 97 -6.89 2.90 3.38
C LEU A 97 -6.53 3.62 2.08
N GLU A 98 -7.16 3.25 0.98
CA GLU A 98 -6.99 3.93 -0.29
C GLU A 98 -7.31 5.43 -0.18
N GLN A 99 -8.39 5.77 0.49
CA GLN A 99 -8.77 7.16 0.72
C GLN A 99 -7.73 7.89 1.58
N ALA A 100 -7.27 7.28 2.66
CA ALA A 100 -6.22 7.86 3.51
C ALA A 100 -4.92 8.13 2.74
N ILE A 101 -4.52 7.19 1.88
CA ILE A 101 -3.34 7.36 0.99
C ILE A 101 -3.56 8.53 0.04
N ASN A 102 -4.71 8.59 -0.64
CA ASN A 102 -5.02 9.65 -1.60
C ASN A 102 -5.08 11.03 -0.94
N GLU A 103 -5.62 11.11 0.26
CA GLU A 103 -5.70 12.36 1.04
C GLU A 103 -4.38 12.71 1.74
N ARG A 104 -3.37 11.86 1.65
CA ARG A 104 -2.09 11.99 2.36
C ARG A 104 -2.27 12.15 3.86
N SER A 105 -3.29 11.50 4.41
CA SER A 105 -3.65 11.58 5.82
C SER A 105 -2.87 10.59 6.66
N THR A 106 -2.32 11.06 7.78
CA THR A 106 -1.81 10.20 8.84
C THR A 106 -2.96 9.91 9.82
N VAL A 107 -3.20 8.63 10.07
CA VAL A 107 -4.23 8.18 11.01
C VAL A 107 -3.55 7.65 12.27
N ILE A 108 -4.03 8.10 13.42
CA ILE A 108 -3.70 7.51 14.71
C ILE A 108 -5.01 7.28 15.46
N ALA A 109 -5.29 6.04 15.83
CA ALA A 109 -6.59 5.70 16.37
C ALA A 109 -6.55 4.47 17.27
N ALA A 110 -7.37 4.47 18.30
CA ALA A 110 -7.77 3.26 19.02
C ALA A 110 -8.95 2.58 18.31
N ARG A 111 -9.20 1.32 18.61
CA ARG A 111 -10.24 0.52 17.95
C ARG A 111 -11.63 1.16 17.98
N GLU A 112 -11.99 1.77 19.10
CA GLU A 112 -13.28 2.41 19.32
C GLU A 112 -13.42 3.79 18.68
N ASP A 113 -12.32 4.37 18.19
CA ASP A 113 -12.34 5.69 17.57
C ASP A 113 -12.98 5.65 16.18
N LYS A 114 -13.71 6.68 15.82
CA LYS A 114 -14.28 6.81 14.47
C LYS A 114 -13.22 6.93 13.39
N ALA A 115 -12.02 7.41 13.76
CA ALA A 115 -10.89 7.54 12.84
C ALA A 115 -10.22 6.20 12.53
N PHE A 116 -10.52 5.13 13.29
CA PHE A 116 -9.98 3.80 13.03
C PHE A 116 -10.38 3.32 11.64
N ILE A 117 -9.40 2.84 10.87
CA ILE A 117 -9.63 2.33 9.52
C ILE A 117 -9.23 0.86 9.41
N GLN A 118 -9.95 0.10 8.59
CA GLN A 118 -9.52 -1.23 8.19
C GLN A 118 -8.47 -1.11 7.09
N LEU A 119 -7.41 -1.91 7.18
CA LEU A 119 -6.35 -1.91 6.16
C LEU A 119 -6.74 -2.71 4.92
N VAL A 120 -7.47 -3.80 5.13
CA VAL A 120 -7.99 -4.70 4.09
C VAL A 120 -9.49 -4.88 4.31
N ASP A 121 -10.18 -5.44 3.31
CA ASP A 121 -11.64 -5.61 3.40
C ASP A 121 -12.07 -6.57 4.52
N GLU A 122 -11.23 -7.56 4.83
CA GLU A 122 -11.49 -8.48 5.94
C GLU A 122 -11.01 -7.86 7.25
N GLU A 123 -11.84 -7.98 8.28
CA GLU A 123 -11.50 -7.43 9.59
C GLU A 123 -10.39 -8.24 10.27
N LEU A 124 -9.36 -7.53 10.73
CA LEU A 124 -8.33 -8.11 11.59
C LEU A 124 -8.82 -8.08 13.04
N GLU A 125 -9.02 -9.26 13.61
CA GLU A 125 -9.47 -9.39 14.98
C GLU A 125 -8.38 -8.95 15.98
N GLY A 126 -8.83 -8.34 17.07
CA GLY A 126 -8.00 -8.03 18.23
C GLY A 126 -7.07 -6.84 18.08
N ILE A 127 -7.13 -6.09 17.00
CA ILE A 127 -6.33 -4.85 16.88
C ILE A 127 -6.94 -3.79 17.79
N SER A 128 -6.16 -3.29 18.75
CA SER A 128 -6.58 -2.29 19.73
C SER A 128 -6.17 -0.87 19.37
N ALA A 129 -5.08 -0.71 18.66
CA ALA A 129 -4.55 0.59 18.25
C ALA A 129 -3.82 0.49 16.92
N GLN A 130 -3.81 1.59 16.20
CA GLN A 130 -3.12 1.72 14.91
C GLN A 130 -2.54 3.10 14.70
N VAL A 131 -1.48 3.16 13.90
CA VAL A 131 -1.05 4.38 13.22
C VAL A 131 -0.78 4.02 11.76
N VAL A 132 -1.22 4.87 10.84
CA VAL A 132 -1.04 4.70 9.40
C VAL A 132 -0.46 5.99 8.83
N ALA A 133 0.70 5.88 8.20
CA ALA A 133 1.36 7.02 7.56
C ALA A 133 1.50 6.78 6.06
N PRO A 134 1.14 7.75 5.21
CA PRO A 134 1.30 7.61 3.78
C PRO A 134 2.78 7.69 3.38
N ILE A 135 3.14 6.91 2.36
CA ILE A 135 4.47 6.97 1.74
C ILE A 135 4.39 7.93 0.56
N ILE A 136 5.17 8.99 0.62
CA ILE A 136 5.21 10.01 -0.41
C ILE A 136 6.55 9.95 -1.15
N CYS A 137 6.49 9.85 -2.47
CA CYS A 137 7.64 9.87 -3.36
C CYS A 137 7.43 10.97 -4.40
N GLU A 138 8.32 11.96 -4.42
CA GLU A 138 8.25 13.08 -5.38
C GLU A 138 6.86 13.74 -5.47
N GLY A 139 6.20 13.87 -4.32
CA GLY A 139 4.85 14.47 -4.21
C GLY A 139 3.70 13.51 -4.43
N ASP A 140 3.95 12.28 -4.88
CA ASP A 140 2.91 11.27 -5.10
C ASP A 140 2.78 10.33 -3.91
N ALA A 141 1.57 10.05 -3.49
CA ALA A 141 1.28 9.04 -2.48
C ALA A 141 1.33 7.65 -3.12
N ILE A 142 2.31 6.84 -2.76
CA ILE A 142 2.59 5.55 -3.39
C ILE A 142 2.24 4.33 -2.54
N GLY A 143 1.91 4.53 -1.29
CA GLY A 143 1.57 3.45 -0.36
C GLY A 143 1.41 3.96 1.05
N ALA A 144 1.48 3.04 2.01
CA ALA A 144 1.37 3.36 3.43
C ALA A 144 2.20 2.43 4.30
N VAL A 145 2.61 2.95 5.46
CA VAL A 145 3.18 2.18 6.57
C VAL A 145 2.15 2.18 7.69
N ALA A 146 1.77 1.00 8.17
CA ALA A 146 0.88 0.84 9.30
C ALA A 146 1.60 0.12 10.45
N LEU A 147 1.45 0.64 11.66
CA LEU A 147 1.83 0.00 12.91
C LEU A 147 0.55 -0.32 13.68
N MET A 148 0.49 -1.49 14.26
CA MET A 148 -0.70 -1.96 14.97
C MET A 148 -0.32 -2.70 16.25
N SER A 149 -1.22 -2.69 17.23
CA SER A 149 -1.08 -3.45 18.48
C SER A 149 -2.32 -4.30 18.73
N ARG A 150 -2.10 -5.48 19.29
CA ARG A 150 -3.17 -6.35 19.85
C ARG A 150 -3.22 -6.30 21.37
N GLU A 151 -2.34 -5.55 22.01
CA GLU A 151 -2.37 -5.42 23.47
C GLU A 151 -3.65 -4.69 23.90
N PRO A 152 -4.42 -5.25 24.83
CA PRO A 152 -5.62 -4.58 25.34
C PRO A 152 -5.25 -3.18 25.87
N ARG A 153 -6.06 -2.19 25.51
CA ARG A 153 -5.88 -0.79 25.94
C ARG A 153 -4.57 -0.12 25.50
N ALA A 154 -3.92 -0.66 24.47
CA ALA A 154 -2.77 0.02 23.89
C ALA A 154 -3.18 1.42 23.42
N LYS A 155 -2.34 2.39 23.75
CA LYS A 155 -2.50 3.79 23.29
C LYS A 155 -1.29 4.17 22.48
N PHE A 156 -1.53 4.56 21.24
CA PHE A 156 -0.49 5.12 20.39
C PHE A 156 -0.45 6.64 20.55
N GLY A 157 0.76 7.16 20.56
CA GLY A 157 1.02 8.59 20.67
C GLY A 157 2.10 9.05 19.70
N ASP A 158 2.81 10.11 20.08
CA ASP A 158 3.85 10.71 19.23
C ASP A 158 4.97 9.74 18.85
N ALA A 159 5.34 8.82 19.73
CA ALA A 159 6.42 7.86 19.45
C ALA A 159 6.05 6.96 18.28
N GLU A 160 4.86 6.37 18.29
CA GLU A 160 4.39 5.49 17.22
C GLU A 160 4.15 6.27 15.93
N MET A 161 3.62 7.50 16.03
CA MET A 161 3.44 8.37 14.87
C MET A 161 4.78 8.71 14.22
N LYS A 162 5.79 9.05 14.99
CA LYS A 162 7.13 9.35 14.48
C LYS A 162 7.79 8.13 13.84
N LEU A 163 7.63 6.95 14.43
CA LEU A 163 8.12 5.70 13.87
C LEU A 163 7.51 5.44 12.49
N ALA A 164 6.19 5.50 12.38
CA ALA A 164 5.50 5.28 11.12
C ALA A 164 5.88 6.33 10.07
N SER A 165 5.92 7.60 10.44
CA SER A 165 6.27 8.69 9.55
C SER A 165 7.73 8.63 9.09
N THR A 166 8.65 8.23 9.97
CA THR A 166 10.07 8.04 9.63
C THR A 166 10.22 6.88 8.63
N ALA A 167 9.55 5.77 8.87
CA ALA A 167 9.56 4.63 7.96
C ALA A 167 8.99 5.00 6.58
N ALA A 168 7.85 5.69 6.57
CA ALA A 168 7.22 6.15 5.34
C ALA A 168 8.11 7.13 4.57
N GLY A 169 8.74 8.08 5.27
CA GLY A 169 9.67 9.04 4.67
C GLY A 169 10.91 8.38 4.09
N PHE A 170 11.46 7.41 4.78
CA PHE A 170 12.62 6.65 4.30
C PHE A 170 12.28 5.86 3.03
N LEU A 171 11.17 5.11 3.04
CA LEU A 171 10.74 4.33 1.88
C LEU A 171 10.43 5.23 0.68
N GLY A 172 9.80 6.38 0.90
CA GLY A 172 9.54 7.35 -0.16
C GLY A 172 10.82 7.86 -0.82
N ARG A 173 11.86 8.17 -0.03
CA ARG A 173 13.15 8.63 -0.54
C ARG A 173 13.92 7.55 -1.30
N GLN A 174 13.80 6.29 -0.90
CA GLN A 174 14.43 5.19 -1.62
C GLN A 174 13.89 5.04 -3.04
N MET A 175 12.66 5.53 -3.28
CA MET A 175 12.02 5.47 -4.59
C MET A 175 12.33 6.68 -5.48
N GLU A 176 12.93 7.72 -4.92
CA GLU A 176 13.39 8.89 -5.69
C GLU A 176 14.58 8.46 -6.56
N GLY A 177 14.43 8.65 -7.85
CA GLY A 177 15.47 8.29 -8.84
C GLY A 177 16.59 9.30 -8.94
#